data_3472341683d4ca2d264f55d608c187a9
#
_entry.id   3472341683d4ca2d264f55d608c187a9
#
_cell.length_a   1.000
_cell.length_b   1.000
_cell.length_c   1.000
_cell.angle_alpha   90.00
_cell.angle_beta   90.00
_cell.angle_gamma   90.00
#
_symmetry.space_group_name_H-M   'P 1'
#
loop_
_entity.id
_entity.type
_entity.pdbx_description
1 polymer ?
#
loop_
_entity_poly.entity_id
_entity_poly.type
_entity_poly.pdbx_seq_one_letter_code
_entity_poly.pdbx_strand_id
1 'polypeptide(L)'
;IPQIQLICPEAVRTNYKELLETASYPPCYRIIPSLSPFTAHSWMSALQMERFEQKATLLNERLKRCQGNWEDAFFITLARNFGFGLNGDAFETWAHQLPFRAVDKHRNDLFQIEAIFFGQAGILEDSDGDGYYLRLKKDYTYLQHKFGLIPMDASLWRFLRLRPANFPHIRIAQLACLYHRAYGLLSRIMET
;
A
#
# COMPACT_ATOMS: atom_id res chain seq x y z
N ILE A 1 -19.79 -19.89 25.25
CA ILE A 1 -18.67 -19.34 24.44
C ILE A 1 -18.49 -20.34 23.30
N PRO A 2 -18.58 -19.94 22.04
CA PRO A 2 -18.34 -20.83 20.91
C PRO A 2 -16.91 -21.37 20.94
N GLN A 3 -16.76 -22.69 20.89
CA GLN A 3 -15.45 -23.34 20.81
C GLN A 3 -15.13 -23.61 19.36
N ILE A 4 -13.94 -23.22 18.92
CA ILE A 4 -13.42 -23.54 17.58
C ILE A 4 -12.45 -24.70 17.74
N GLN A 5 -12.74 -25.82 17.09
CA GLN A 5 -11.84 -26.96 17.03
C GLN A 5 -10.84 -26.77 15.88
N LEU A 6 -9.55 -26.66 16.21
CA LEU A 6 -8.48 -26.60 15.21
C LEU A 6 -7.99 -28.03 14.93
N ILE A 7 -8.06 -28.44 13.67
CA ILE A 7 -7.46 -29.69 13.20
C ILE A 7 -6.04 -29.37 12.75
N CYS A 8 -5.05 -29.79 13.55
CA CYS A 8 -3.64 -29.61 13.24
C CYS A 8 -3.03 -30.95 12.79
N PRO A 9 -2.45 -31.03 11.59
CA PRO A 9 -1.75 -32.23 11.13
C PRO A 9 -0.63 -32.64 12.10
N GLU A 10 -0.45 -33.97 12.30
CA GLU A 10 0.54 -34.49 13.23
C GLU A 10 1.97 -34.04 12.89
N ALA A 11 2.31 -33.94 11.60
CA ALA A 11 3.60 -33.42 11.15
C ALA A 11 3.87 -31.99 11.66
N VAL A 12 2.86 -31.11 11.68
CA VAL A 12 3.00 -29.73 12.18
C VAL A 12 3.22 -29.72 13.69
N ARG A 13 2.53 -30.60 14.43
CA ARG A 13 2.71 -30.74 15.88
C ARG A 13 4.10 -31.25 16.24
N THR A 14 4.59 -32.24 15.51
CA THR A 14 5.94 -32.80 15.70
C THR A 14 7.00 -31.75 15.41
N ASN A 15 6.92 -31.09 14.26
CA ASN A 15 7.86 -30.02 13.87
C ASN A 15 7.85 -28.86 14.88
N TYR A 16 6.68 -28.52 15.43
CA TYR A 16 6.58 -27.46 16.45
C TYR A 16 7.27 -27.86 17.76
N LYS A 17 7.13 -29.12 18.20
CA LYS A 17 7.83 -29.63 19.39
C LYS A 17 9.35 -29.61 19.18
N GLU A 18 9.83 -30.10 18.04
CA GLU A 18 11.24 -30.06 17.69
C GLU A 18 11.78 -28.62 17.67
N LEU A 19 10.98 -27.68 17.17
CA LEU A 19 11.34 -26.26 17.15
C LEU A 19 11.50 -25.69 18.57
N LEU A 20 10.59 -26.04 19.50
CA LEU A 20 10.64 -25.59 20.89
C LEU A 20 11.83 -26.19 21.67
N GLU A 21 12.21 -27.41 21.34
CA GLU A 21 13.31 -28.14 22.02
C GLU A 21 14.69 -27.77 21.42
N THR A 22 14.72 -27.07 20.28
CA THR A 22 15.96 -26.70 19.61
C THR A 22 16.67 -25.56 20.33
N ALA A 23 17.88 -25.81 20.82
CA ALA A 23 18.71 -24.84 21.53
C ALA A 23 19.31 -23.75 20.61
N SER A 24 19.31 -23.97 19.29
CA SER A 24 19.86 -23.03 18.28
C SER A 24 18.80 -22.61 17.27
N TYR A 25 18.66 -21.30 17.05
CA TYR A 25 17.77 -20.74 16.05
C TYR A 25 18.59 -20.09 14.91
N PRO A 26 18.26 -20.30 13.64
CA PRO A 26 17.17 -21.17 13.10
C PRO A 26 17.55 -22.67 13.12
N PRO A 27 16.56 -23.59 13.22
CA PRO A 27 16.82 -25.04 13.27
C PRO A 27 17.59 -25.56 12.06
N CYS A 28 17.42 -24.93 10.91
CA CYS A 28 18.11 -25.28 9.64
C CYS A 28 19.57 -24.80 9.58
N TYR A 29 20.07 -24.08 10.58
CA TYR A 29 21.43 -23.52 10.60
C TYR A 29 22.53 -24.55 10.26
N ARG A 30 22.41 -25.78 10.74
CA ARG A 30 23.38 -26.85 10.49
C ARG A 30 23.19 -27.53 9.12
N ILE A 31 21.99 -27.47 8.57
CA ILE A 31 21.63 -28.17 7.31
C ILE A 31 21.96 -27.33 6.08
N ILE A 32 21.71 -26.01 6.15
CA ILE A 32 21.91 -25.10 5.02
C ILE A 32 23.33 -25.19 4.43
N PRO A 33 24.43 -25.18 5.23
CA PRO A 33 25.79 -25.27 4.69
C PRO A 33 26.10 -26.60 4.00
N SER A 34 25.34 -27.65 4.30
CA SER A 34 25.54 -28.98 3.71
C SER A 34 24.77 -29.21 2.38
N LEU A 35 23.90 -28.26 2.01
CA LEU A 35 23.16 -28.37 0.76
C LEU A 35 24.07 -28.21 -0.44
N SER A 36 23.83 -29.02 -1.50
CA SER A 36 24.54 -28.81 -2.75
C SER A 36 24.23 -27.43 -3.34
N PRO A 37 25.20 -26.77 -4.01
CA PRO A 37 24.93 -25.47 -4.64
C PRO A 37 23.77 -25.55 -5.65
N PHE A 38 23.64 -26.66 -6.37
CA PHE A 38 22.53 -26.89 -7.29
C PHE A 38 21.18 -26.88 -6.57
N THR A 39 21.05 -27.59 -5.45
CA THR A 39 19.81 -27.63 -4.65
C THR A 39 19.45 -26.23 -4.12
N ALA A 40 20.44 -25.50 -3.60
CA ALA A 40 20.24 -24.14 -3.08
C ALA A 40 19.77 -23.19 -4.21
N HIS A 41 20.43 -23.20 -5.37
CA HIS A 41 20.03 -22.38 -6.52
C HIS A 41 18.65 -22.74 -7.06
N SER A 42 18.35 -24.02 -7.20
CA SER A 42 17.03 -24.47 -7.67
C SER A 42 15.92 -24.01 -6.73
N TRP A 43 16.13 -24.15 -5.42
CA TRP A 43 15.19 -23.70 -4.41
C TRP A 43 15.01 -22.18 -4.41
N MET A 44 16.09 -21.41 -4.46
CA MET A 44 16.03 -19.95 -4.56
C MET A 44 15.29 -19.49 -5.81
N SER A 45 15.54 -20.12 -6.95
CA SER A 45 14.84 -19.82 -8.21
C SER A 45 13.34 -20.12 -8.11
N ALA A 46 12.97 -21.25 -7.51
CA ALA A 46 11.56 -21.59 -7.28
C ALA A 46 10.85 -20.56 -6.41
N LEU A 47 11.47 -20.13 -5.30
CA LEU A 47 10.93 -19.08 -4.42
C LEU A 47 10.82 -17.74 -5.13
N GLN A 48 11.77 -17.39 -6.01
CA GLN A 48 11.68 -16.16 -6.81
C GLN A 48 10.50 -16.21 -7.79
N MET A 49 10.31 -17.32 -8.48
CA MET A 49 9.18 -17.51 -9.40
C MET A 49 7.84 -17.42 -8.67
N GLU A 50 7.71 -18.10 -7.54
CA GLU A 50 6.49 -18.01 -6.71
C GLU A 50 6.19 -16.55 -6.29
N ARG A 51 7.21 -15.80 -5.90
CA ARG A 51 7.04 -14.37 -5.55
C ARG A 51 6.65 -13.52 -6.75
N PHE A 52 7.17 -13.81 -7.95
CA PHE A 52 6.76 -13.12 -9.16
C PHE A 52 5.31 -13.43 -9.52
N GLU A 53 4.89 -14.68 -9.44
CA GLU A 53 3.51 -15.10 -9.69
C GLU A 53 2.54 -14.43 -8.73
N GLN A 54 2.85 -14.39 -7.44
CA GLN A 54 2.04 -13.69 -6.43
C GLN A 54 1.89 -12.19 -6.75
N LYS A 55 3.01 -11.52 -7.11
CA LYS A 55 2.98 -10.10 -7.48
C LYS A 55 2.22 -9.86 -8.78
N ALA A 56 2.40 -10.72 -9.78
CA ALA A 56 1.67 -10.62 -11.05
C ALA A 56 0.17 -10.81 -10.85
N THR A 57 -0.24 -11.75 -9.99
CA THR A 57 -1.65 -11.96 -9.63
C THR A 57 -2.26 -10.71 -9.00
N LEU A 58 -1.59 -10.14 -8.00
CA LEU A 58 -2.05 -8.90 -7.35
C LEU A 58 -2.15 -7.73 -8.32
N LEU A 59 -1.17 -7.59 -9.22
CA LEU A 59 -1.19 -6.53 -10.23
C LEU A 59 -2.35 -6.72 -11.22
N ASN A 60 -2.59 -7.96 -11.68
CA ASN A 60 -3.69 -8.28 -12.56
C ASN A 60 -5.06 -8.03 -11.90
N GLU A 61 -5.22 -8.31 -10.61
CA GLU A 61 -6.43 -7.98 -9.87
C GLU A 61 -6.66 -6.48 -9.79
N ARG A 62 -5.63 -5.69 -9.52
CA ARG A 62 -5.71 -4.22 -9.54
C ARG A 62 -6.07 -3.71 -10.93
N LEU A 63 -5.42 -4.22 -11.95
CA LEU A 63 -5.70 -3.83 -13.34
C LEU A 63 -7.16 -4.11 -13.74
N LYS A 64 -7.71 -5.27 -13.34
CA LYS A 64 -9.12 -5.58 -13.55
C LYS A 64 -10.04 -4.57 -12.84
N ARG A 65 -9.74 -4.22 -11.58
CA ARG A 65 -10.50 -3.19 -10.83
C ARG A 65 -10.42 -1.81 -11.49
N CYS A 66 -9.28 -1.47 -12.09
CA CYS A 66 -9.06 -0.23 -12.83
C CYS A 66 -9.55 -0.31 -14.30
N GLN A 67 -10.34 -1.31 -14.66
CA GLN A 67 -10.89 -1.48 -16.01
C GLN A 67 -9.82 -1.48 -17.12
N GLY A 68 -8.64 -1.99 -16.84
CA GLY A 68 -7.52 -2.06 -17.76
C GLY A 68 -6.62 -0.81 -17.79
N ASN A 69 -6.89 0.20 -16.97
CA ASN A 69 -6.03 1.39 -16.88
C ASN A 69 -4.74 1.08 -16.09
N TRP A 70 -3.64 1.01 -16.82
CA TRP A 70 -2.32 0.71 -16.26
C TRP A 70 -1.76 1.83 -15.38
N GLU A 71 -2.02 3.10 -15.71
CA GLU A 71 -1.54 4.25 -14.91
C GLU A 71 -2.22 4.26 -13.54
N ASP A 72 -3.53 4.02 -13.47
CA ASP A 72 -4.27 3.93 -12.21
C ASP A 72 -3.79 2.72 -11.38
N ALA A 73 -3.65 1.54 -12.00
CA ALA A 73 -3.16 0.34 -11.34
C ALA A 73 -1.72 0.52 -10.81
N PHE A 74 -0.88 1.21 -11.56
CA PHE A 74 0.47 1.55 -11.15
C PHE A 74 0.46 2.53 -9.97
N PHE A 75 -0.35 3.61 -10.04
CA PHE A 75 -0.45 4.57 -8.94
C PHE A 75 -0.93 3.91 -7.64
N ILE A 76 -1.93 3.02 -7.71
CA ILE A 76 -2.42 2.28 -6.54
C ILE A 76 -1.30 1.38 -5.96
N THR A 77 -0.54 0.72 -6.82
CA THR A 77 0.60 -0.09 -6.40
C THR A 77 1.69 0.75 -5.73
N LEU A 78 1.98 1.92 -6.30
CA LEU A 78 2.93 2.88 -5.73
C LEU A 78 2.45 3.38 -4.37
N ALA A 79 1.20 3.82 -4.27
CA ALA A 79 0.60 4.31 -3.03
C ALA A 79 0.67 3.26 -1.91
N ARG A 80 0.31 2.00 -2.19
CA ARG A 80 0.45 0.90 -1.23
C ARG A 80 1.87 0.80 -0.67
N ASN A 81 2.88 0.92 -1.53
CA ASN A 81 4.28 0.85 -1.12
C ASN A 81 4.73 2.07 -0.30
N PHE A 82 4.12 3.24 -0.50
CA PHE A 82 4.34 4.42 0.35
C PHE A 82 3.85 4.25 1.79
N GLY A 83 2.97 3.29 2.04
CA GLY A 83 2.51 2.92 3.38
C GLY A 83 3.53 2.16 4.23
N PHE A 84 4.67 1.73 3.66
CA PHE A 84 5.78 1.04 4.35
C PHE A 84 5.33 -0.10 5.28
N GLY A 85 4.43 -0.93 4.80
CA GLY A 85 3.91 -2.09 5.52
C GLY A 85 2.79 -1.74 6.51
N LEU A 86 3.00 -0.81 7.43
CA LEU A 86 2.03 -0.49 8.49
C LEU A 86 0.74 0.16 7.95
N ASN A 87 0.87 1.08 6.99
CA ASN A 87 -0.24 1.76 6.33
C ASN A 87 -0.47 1.31 4.89
N GLY A 88 0.15 0.23 4.44
CA GLY A 88 0.05 -0.25 3.06
C GLY A 88 -1.39 -0.48 2.63
N ASP A 89 -2.18 -1.16 3.45
CA ASP A 89 -3.58 -1.45 3.14
C ASP A 89 -4.46 -0.19 3.18
N ALA A 90 -4.19 0.74 4.11
CA ALA A 90 -4.88 2.02 4.16
C ALA A 90 -4.59 2.87 2.91
N PHE A 91 -3.32 2.94 2.47
CA PHE A 91 -2.94 3.62 1.23
C PHE A 91 -3.56 2.97 -0.01
N GLU A 92 -3.65 1.66 -0.07
CA GLU A 92 -4.31 0.95 -1.18
C GLU A 92 -5.80 1.26 -1.22
N THR A 93 -6.48 1.21 -0.07
CA THR A 93 -7.91 1.56 0.05
C THR A 93 -8.16 3.00 -0.37
N TRP A 94 -7.34 3.94 0.13
CA TRP A 94 -7.40 5.33 -0.24
C TRP A 94 -7.19 5.54 -1.75
N ALA A 95 -6.17 4.94 -2.33
CA ALA A 95 -5.86 5.10 -3.76
C ALA A 95 -6.96 4.53 -4.66
N HIS A 96 -7.63 3.44 -4.26
CA HIS A 96 -8.80 2.91 -4.98
C HIS A 96 -10.02 3.85 -4.95
N GLN A 97 -10.13 4.70 -3.94
CA GLN A 97 -11.22 5.68 -3.83
C GLN A 97 -10.90 7.01 -4.49
N LEU A 98 -9.67 7.21 -4.98
CA LEU A 98 -9.30 8.44 -5.67
C LEU A 98 -10.06 8.59 -6.99
N PRO A 99 -10.70 9.75 -7.22
CA PRO A 99 -11.39 10.04 -8.48
C PRO A 99 -10.37 10.50 -9.52
N PHE A 100 -9.57 9.63 -10.10
CA PHE A 100 -8.49 9.99 -11.03
C PHE A 100 -8.94 10.92 -12.14
N ARG A 101 -10.13 10.71 -12.71
CA ARG A 101 -10.67 11.62 -13.73
C ARG A 101 -10.92 13.05 -13.24
N ALA A 102 -11.24 13.21 -11.95
CA ALA A 102 -11.38 14.53 -11.34
C ALA A 102 -10.02 15.13 -11.03
N VAL A 103 -9.10 14.33 -10.50
CA VAL A 103 -7.72 14.74 -10.19
C VAL A 103 -7.00 15.21 -11.46
N ASP A 104 -7.16 14.49 -12.59
CA ASP A 104 -6.56 14.86 -13.87
C ASP A 104 -7.03 16.22 -14.41
N LYS A 105 -8.29 16.60 -14.16
CA LYS A 105 -8.79 17.93 -14.53
C LYS A 105 -8.12 19.07 -13.76
N HIS A 106 -7.60 18.77 -12.58
CA HIS A 106 -6.95 19.74 -11.69
C HIS A 106 -5.42 19.55 -11.63
N ARG A 107 -4.87 18.80 -12.56
CA ARG A 107 -3.48 18.36 -12.56
C ARG A 107 -2.45 19.48 -12.53
N ASN A 108 -2.77 20.62 -13.11
CA ASN A 108 -1.87 21.77 -13.17
C ASN A 108 -1.82 22.59 -11.87
N ASP A 109 -2.66 22.25 -10.92
CA ASP A 109 -2.77 22.93 -9.62
C ASP A 109 -2.47 21.95 -8.49
N LEU A 110 -1.26 22.02 -7.94
CA LEU A 110 -0.83 21.18 -6.82
C LEU A 110 -1.76 21.32 -5.62
N PHE A 111 -2.23 22.53 -5.34
CA PHE A 111 -3.11 22.78 -4.19
C PHE A 111 -4.44 22.05 -4.31
N GLN A 112 -5.03 22.01 -5.51
CA GLN A 112 -6.26 21.26 -5.74
C GLN A 112 -6.05 19.74 -5.69
N ILE A 113 -4.91 19.24 -6.19
CA ILE A 113 -4.53 17.84 -6.03
C ILE A 113 -4.40 17.48 -4.55
N GLU A 114 -3.70 18.30 -3.77
CA GLU A 114 -3.58 18.11 -2.33
C GLU A 114 -4.94 18.15 -1.63
N ALA A 115 -5.82 19.10 -2.00
CA ALA A 115 -7.18 19.16 -1.44
C ALA A 115 -7.95 17.84 -1.68
N ILE A 116 -7.89 17.30 -2.91
CA ILE A 116 -8.53 16.00 -3.21
C ILE A 116 -7.85 14.86 -2.44
N PHE A 117 -6.53 14.80 -2.42
CA PHE A 117 -5.79 13.71 -1.80
C PHE A 117 -6.00 13.66 -0.29
N PHE A 118 -5.86 14.79 0.39
CA PHE A 118 -6.09 14.90 1.83
C PHE A 118 -7.55 14.72 2.19
N GLY A 119 -8.45 15.28 1.39
CA GLY A 119 -9.88 15.13 1.61
C GLY A 119 -10.36 13.70 1.46
N GLN A 120 -9.93 12.99 0.38
CA GLN A 120 -10.25 11.58 0.19
C GLN A 120 -9.63 10.67 1.26
N ALA A 121 -8.53 11.11 1.89
CA ALA A 121 -7.94 10.41 3.02
C ALA A 121 -8.72 10.60 4.34
N GLY A 122 -9.76 11.42 4.37
CA GLY A 122 -10.57 11.70 5.56
C GLY A 122 -9.86 12.52 6.63
N ILE A 123 -8.73 13.18 6.31
CA ILE A 123 -7.92 13.90 7.31
C ILE A 123 -8.15 15.42 7.31
N LEU A 124 -9.17 15.91 6.62
CA LEU A 124 -9.59 17.32 6.61
C LEU A 124 -10.87 17.57 7.43
N GLU A 125 -11.14 16.77 8.47
CA GLU A 125 -12.38 16.87 9.23
C GLU A 125 -12.30 17.86 10.40
N ASP A 126 -11.12 18.13 10.94
CA ASP A 126 -10.93 19.01 12.09
C ASP A 126 -11.31 20.47 11.79
N SER A 127 -11.79 21.20 12.81
CA SER A 127 -12.15 22.61 12.72
C SER A 127 -10.98 23.55 13.06
N ASP A 128 -9.93 23.06 13.72
CA ASP A 128 -8.89 23.86 14.36
C ASP A 128 -7.53 23.80 13.62
N GLY A 129 -7.56 23.62 12.32
CA GLY A 129 -6.36 23.61 11.49
C GLY A 129 -5.75 25.00 11.25
N ASP A 130 -4.47 25.02 10.82
CA ASP A 130 -3.83 26.26 10.36
C ASP A 130 -4.49 26.83 9.09
N GLY A 131 -4.06 28.02 8.68
CA GLY A 131 -4.64 28.70 7.51
C GLY A 131 -4.49 27.91 6.21
N TYR A 132 -3.46 27.04 6.07
CA TYR A 132 -3.30 26.17 4.91
C TYR A 132 -4.30 25.04 4.94
N TYR A 133 -4.43 24.35 6.06
CA TYR A 133 -5.40 23.29 6.28
C TYR A 133 -6.84 23.76 6.01
N LEU A 134 -7.24 24.91 6.56
CA LEU A 134 -8.58 25.45 6.36
C LEU A 134 -8.88 25.78 4.90
N ARG A 135 -7.88 26.24 4.13
CA ARG A 135 -8.02 26.45 2.69
C ARG A 135 -8.18 25.14 1.93
N LEU A 136 -7.37 24.12 2.26
CA LEU A 136 -7.51 22.78 1.67
C LEU A 136 -8.90 22.21 1.95
N LYS A 137 -9.39 22.31 3.18
CA LYS A 137 -10.72 21.85 3.56
C LYS A 137 -11.82 22.54 2.77
N LYS A 138 -11.74 23.87 2.63
CA LYS A 138 -12.70 24.66 1.86
C LYS A 138 -12.73 24.22 0.39
N ASP A 139 -11.56 24.07 -0.22
CA ASP A 139 -11.43 23.65 -1.63
C ASP A 139 -11.94 22.23 -1.81
N TYR A 140 -11.57 21.31 -0.91
CA TYR A 140 -12.08 19.94 -0.95
C TYR A 140 -13.60 19.88 -0.80
N THR A 141 -14.20 20.66 0.11
CA THR A 141 -15.67 20.71 0.27
C THR A 141 -16.36 21.09 -1.04
N TYR A 142 -15.80 22.06 -1.78
CA TYR A 142 -16.31 22.42 -3.11
C TYR A 142 -16.16 21.28 -4.12
N LEU A 143 -14.98 20.66 -4.18
CA LEU A 143 -14.66 19.56 -5.08
C LEU A 143 -15.47 18.30 -4.73
N GLN A 144 -15.65 18.04 -3.45
CA GLN A 144 -16.48 16.95 -2.93
C GLN A 144 -17.91 17.06 -3.43
N HIS A 145 -18.51 18.24 -3.32
CA HIS A 145 -19.86 18.48 -3.81
C HIS A 145 -19.94 18.38 -5.34
N LYS A 146 -18.95 18.96 -6.03
CA LYS A 146 -18.89 18.97 -7.51
C LYS A 146 -18.78 17.58 -8.12
N PHE A 147 -18.04 16.68 -7.49
CA PHE A 147 -17.73 15.36 -8.03
C PHE A 147 -18.39 14.21 -7.26
N GLY A 148 -19.18 14.49 -6.23
CA GLY A 148 -19.83 13.48 -5.40
C GLY A 148 -18.83 12.58 -4.65
N LEU A 149 -17.75 13.18 -4.12
CA LEU A 149 -16.66 12.41 -3.50
C LEU A 149 -17.05 11.93 -2.10
N ILE A 150 -16.63 10.72 -1.75
CA ILE A 150 -16.84 10.12 -0.43
C ILE A 150 -15.45 9.84 0.17
N PRO A 151 -15.09 10.52 1.28
CA PRO A 151 -13.80 10.30 1.92
C PRO A 151 -13.70 8.91 2.55
N MET A 152 -12.48 8.43 2.68
CA MET A 152 -12.16 7.22 3.43
C MET A 152 -12.30 7.48 4.94
N ASP A 153 -12.61 6.44 5.71
CA ASP A 153 -12.57 6.50 7.17
C ASP A 153 -11.13 6.76 7.66
N ALA A 154 -10.94 7.92 8.32
CA ALA A 154 -9.65 8.35 8.85
C ALA A 154 -9.09 7.40 9.93
N SER A 155 -9.93 6.59 10.58
CA SER A 155 -9.51 5.62 11.60
C SER A 155 -8.62 4.49 11.04
N LEU A 156 -8.60 4.30 9.73
CA LEU A 156 -7.73 3.34 9.06
C LEU A 156 -6.25 3.74 9.09
N TRP A 157 -5.95 5.02 9.31
CA TRP A 157 -4.57 5.50 9.38
C TRP A 157 -3.94 5.18 10.73
N ARG A 158 -2.72 4.63 10.68
CA ARG A 158 -1.92 4.29 11.86
C ARG A 158 -0.75 5.25 11.98
N PHE A 159 -0.59 5.86 13.17
CA PHE A 159 0.48 6.81 13.48
C PHE A 159 1.48 6.24 14.48
N LEU A 160 1.05 5.31 15.34
CA LEU A 160 1.90 4.69 16.35
C LEU A 160 3.05 3.91 15.71
N ARG A 161 4.24 4.00 16.32
CA ARG A 161 5.47 3.33 15.88
C ARG A 161 6.00 3.77 14.52
N LEU A 162 5.58 4.94 14.04
CA LEU A 162 6.12 5.55 12.84
C LEU A 162 7.03 6.74 13.19
N ARG A 163 8.08 6.93 12.40
CA ARG A 163 8.85 8.19 12.43
C ARG A 163 7.99 9.30 11.81
N PRO A 164 8.05 10.55 12.31
CA PRO A 164 7.24 11.66 11.78
C PRO A 164 7.30 11.82 10.25
N ALA A 165 8.48 11.65 9.65
CA ALA A 165 8.65 11.70 8.19
C ALA A 165 7.86 10.63 7.42
N ASN A 166 7.36 9.59 8.10
CA ASN A 166 6.56 8.51 7.52
C ASN A 166 5.07 8.59 7.88
N PHE A 167 4.63 9.66 8.53
CA PHE A 167 3.23 9.85 8.84
C PHE A 167 2.39 9.91 7.56
N PRO A 168 1.16 9.38 7.58
CA PRO A 168 0.28 9.34 6.41
C PRO A 168 0.15 10.68 5.69
N HIS A 169 -0.07 11.78 6.42
CA HIS A 169 -0.20 13.11 5.82
C HIS A 169 1.07 13.55 5.07
N ILE A 170 2.27 13.27 5.59
CA ILE A 170 3.53 13.58 4.88
C ILE A 170 3.64 12.75 3.59
N ARG A 171 3.28 11.48 3.65
CA ARG A 171 3.32 10.59 2.48
C ARG A 171 2.27 10.93 1.43
N ILE A 172 1.07 11.37 1.85
CA ILE A 172 0.03 11.86 0.94
C ILE A 172 0.51 13.13 0.23
N ALA A 173 1.12 14.10 0.94
CA ALA A 173 1.70 15.30 0.34
C ALA A 173 2.79 14.96 -0.70
N GLN A 174 3.66 14.00 -0.38
CA GLN A 174 4.68 13.52 -1.32
C GLN A 174 4.07 12.89 -2.58
N LEU A 175 3.02 12.08 -2.43
CA LEU A 175 2.30 11.49 -3.55
C LEU A 175 1.57 12.54 -4.39
N ALA A 176 0.97 13.55 -3.76
CA ALA A 176 0.34 14.66 -4.47
C ALA A 176 1.36 15.44 -5.31
N CYS A 177 2.50 15.75 -4.72
CA CYS A 177 3.61 16.42 -5.42
C CYS A 177 4.15 15.56 -6.57
N LEU A 178 4.31 14.25 -6.37
CA LEU A 178 4.74 13.32 -7.42
C LEU A 178 3.72 13.28 -8.56
N TYR A 179 2.44 13.15 -8.24
CA TYR A 179 1.36 13.13 -9.22
C TYR A 179 1.29 14.41 -10.05
N HIS A 180 1.48 15.56 -9.41
CA HIS A 180 1.54 16.85 -10.08
C HIS A 180 2.72 16.95 -11.07
N ARG A 181 3.92 16.50 -10.65
CA ARG A 181 5.18 16.67 -11.43
C ARG A 181 5.38 15.61 -12.51
N ALA A 182 4.87 14.41 -12.30
CA ALA A 182 5.15 13.26 -13.15
C ALA A 182 3.89 12.75 -13.85
N TYR A 183 3.57 13.37 -14.99
CA TYR A 183 2.51 12.86 -15.88
C TYR A 183 2.98 11.59 -16.60
N GLY A 184 2.09 10.57 -16.63
CA GLY A 184 2.42 9.31 -17.29
C GLY A 184 3.65 8.66 -16.65
N LEU A 185 3.71 8.58 -15.31
CA LEU A 185 4.87 8.08 -14.60
C LEU A 185 5.23 6.65 -15.04
N LEU A 186 4.22 5.79 -15.25
CA LEU A 186 4.44 4.43 -15.75
C LEU A 186 5.06 4.46 -17.15
N SER A 187 4.48 5.24 -18.07
CA SER A 187 4.99 5.35 -19.44
C SER A 187 6.45 5.79 -19.47
N ARG A 188 6.82 6.78 -18.64
CA ARG A 188 8.21 7.22 -18.51
C ARG A 188 9.16 6.16 -17.99
N ILE A 189 8.71 5.31 -17.06
CA ILE A 189 9.52 4.20 -16.53
C ILE A 189 9.69 3.12 -17.60
N MET A 190 8.68 2.89 -18.44
CA MET A 190 8.74 1.88 -19.50
C MET A 190 9.59 2.32 -20.71
N GLU A 191 9.83 3.61 -20.90
CA GLU A 191 10.66 4.18 -21.96
C GLU A 191 12.16 4.21 -21.61
N THR A 192 12.54 3.94 -20.33
CA THR A 192 13.92 3.94 -19.84
C THR A 192 14.53 2.57 -19.92
#